data_0f8f95381a56afc73257b2c425f7be28
#
_entry.id   0f8f95381a56afc73257b2c425f7be28
#
_cell.length_a   1.000
_cell.length_b   1.000
_cell.length_c   1.000
_cell.angle_alpha   90.00
_cell.angle_beta   90.00
_cell.angle_gamma   90.00
#
_symmetry.space_group_name_H-M   'P 1'
#
loop_
_entity.id
_entity.type
_entity.pdbx_description
1 polymer ?
#
loop_
_entity_poly.entity_id
_entity_poly.type
_entity_poly.pdbx_seq_one_letter_code
_entity_poly.pdbx_strand_id
1 'polypeptide(L)'
;MPAISKKSKIPSVWSVDNLKKMLKAIDRNSPIGKRDYAMILLACVLGLRVSDIKNLNFGNFDWENKQLSLVQHKTHKPLTLPLPDAVGWAVIDYIKNGRPKYFESDVVFLKHMPPFDPISDNDHLEQRIVLYMNKAGIRRDENKHSGFHSLRHSAGSMLLDMGTPLPVITTILGHSDIDVTGIYLKTDLKKLAECVLTPEDDYHA
;
A
#
# COMPACT_ATOMS: atom_id res chain seq x y z
N MET A 1 -25.88 14.83 30.87
CA MET A 1 -24.47 15.10 30.70
C MET A 1 -24.12 14.88 29.22
N PRO A 2 -23.58 15.87 28.51
CA PRO A 2 -23.20 15.68 27.12
C PRO A 2 -22.00 14.73 27.04
N ALA A 3 -22.08 13.74 26.14
CA ALA A 3 -21.02 12.78 25.88
C ALA A 3 -19.76 13.53 25.39
N ILE A 4 -18.64 13.30 26.07
CA ILE A 4 -17.32 13.83 25.67
C ILE A 4 -17.03 13.28 24.28
N SER A 5 -17.03 14.16 23.28
CA SER A 5 -16.61 13.86 21.91
C SER A 5 -15.21 13.25 21.97
N LYS A 6 -15.06 12.01 21.49
CA LYS A 6 -13.73 11.42 21.26
C LYS A 6 -12.94 12.39 20.39
N LYS A 7 -11.87 12.99 20.95
CA LYS A 7 -10.93 13.82 20.19
C LYS A 7 -10.52 13.02 18.95
N SER A 8 -10.89 13.51 17.77
CA SER A 8 -10.44 12.93 16.51
C SER A 8 -8.92 13.07 16.50
N LYS A 9 -8.21 11.93 16.58
CA LYS A 9 -6.75 11.92 16.47
C LYS A 9 -6.41 12.46 15.09
N ILE A 10 -5.52 13.44 15.03
CA ILE A 10 -4.99 13.97 13.76
C ILE A 10 -4.39 12.80 12.95
N PRO A 11 -4.72 12.67 11.66
CA PRO A 11 -4.14 11.62 10.83
C PRO A 11 -2.62 11.71 10.86
N SER A 12 -1.96 10.60 11.10
CA SER A 12 -0.49 10.54 11.06
C SER A 12 -0.05 10.53 9.61
N VAL A 13 0.75 11.50 9.23
CA VAL A 13 1.40 11.57 7.92
C VAL A 13 2.86 11.22 8.10
N TRP A 14 3.39 10.34 7.27
CA TRP A 14 4.79 9.97 7.23
C TRP A 14 5.54 10.96 6.34
N SER A 15 6.73 11.37 6.77
CA SER A 15 7.65 12.05 5.86
C SER A 15 8.18 11.06 4.80
N VAL A 16 8.53 11.55 3.62
CA VAL A 16 9.15 10.76 2.55
C VAL A 16 10.41 10.04 3.07
N ASP A 17 11.23 10.73 3.86
CA ASP A 17 12.45 10.15 4.44
C ASP A 17 12.17 8.96 5.36
N ASN A 18 11.12 9.06 6.18
CA ASN A 18 10.75 7.95 7.06
C ASN A 18 10.18 6.77 6.26
N LEU A 19 9.42 7.03 5.18
CA LEU A 19 8.96 5.98 4.29
C LEU A 19 10.13 5.27 3.62
N LYS A 20 11.10 6.02 3.08
CA LYS A 20 12.32 5.45 2.48
C LYS A 20 13.12 4.62 3.49
N LYS A 21 13.35 5.14 4.70
CA LYS A 21 14.03 4.40 5.76
C LYS A 21 13.31 3.11 6.13
N MET A 22 11.99 3.16 6.24
CA MET A 22 11.17 1.99 6.56
C MET A 22 11.24 0.95 5.44
N LEU A 23 11.09 1.34 4.17
CA LEU A 23 11.20 0.43 3.03
C LEU A 23 12.59 -0.21 2.94
N LYS A 24 13.66 0.55 3.16
CA LYS A 24 15.04 0.04 3.18
C LYS A 24 15.31 -0.93 4.34
N ALA A 25 14.56 -0.83 5.43
CA ALA A 25 14.68 -1.74 6.58
C ALA A 25 14.02 -3.12 6.36
N ILE A 26 13.30 -3.30 5.25
CA ILE A 26 12.65 -4.56 4.90
C ILE A 26 13.68 -5.48 4.22
N ASP A 27 13.89 -6.66 4.79
CA ASP A 27 14.74 -7.68 4.17
C ASP A 27 14.01 -8.35 2.99
N ARG A 28 14.29 -7.86 1.78
CA ARG A 28 13.70 -8.36 0.54
C ARG A 28 14.28 -9.71 0.07
N ASN A 29 15.28 -10.26 0.76
CA ASN A 29 15.74 -11.62 0.51
C ASN A 29 14.85 -12.67 1.18
N SER A 30 14.09 -12.27 2.19
CA SER A 30 13.14 -13.16 2.86
C SER A 30 11.77 -13.18 2.18
N PRO A 31 11.11 -14.35 2.07
CA PRO A 31 9.77 -14.46 1.50
C PRO A 31 8.74 -13.53 2.13
N ILE A 32 8.74 -13.43 3.47
CA ILE A 32 7.83 -12.55 4.21
C ILE A 32 8.18 -11.07 3.98
N GLY A 33 9.46 -10.73 3.80
CA GLY A 33 9.88 -9.38 3.49
C GLY A 33 9.44 -8.94 2.09
N LYS A 34 9.51 -9.83 1.08
CA LYS A 34 8.96 -9.57 -0.25
C LYS A 34 7.46 -9.28 -0.20
N ARG A 35 6.71 -10.08 0.56
CA ARG A 35 5.27 -9.85 0.77
C ARG A 35 5.01 -8.48 1.37
N ASP A 36 5.64 -8.20 2.50
CA ASP A 36 5.40 -6.98 3.27
C ASP A 36 5.82 -5.74 2.48
N TYR A 37 6.93 -5.83 1.72
CA TYR A 37 7.39 -4.76 0.85
C TYR A 37 6.34 -4.43 -0.23
N ALA A 38 5.83 -5.43 -0.94
CA ALA A 38 4.79 -5.24 -1.95
C ALA A 38 3.50 -4.65 -1.35
N MET A 39 3.04 -5.17 -0.20
CA MET A 39 1.85 -4.66 0.48
C MET A 39 2.02 -3.20 0.93
N ILE A 40 3.19 -2.84 1.45
CA ILE A 40 3.49 -1.48 1.89
C ILE A 40 3.53 -0.52 0.70
N LEU A 41 4.13 -0.92 -0.43
CA LEU A 41 4.12 -0.11 -1.65
C LEU A 41 2.70 0.13 -2.19
N LEU A 42 1.85 -0.90 -2.21
CA LEU A 42 0.44 -0.74 -2.59
C LEU A 42 -0.29 0.26 -1.69
N ALA A 43 0.06 0.32 -0.41
CA ALA A 43 -0.55 1.28 0.52
C ALA A 43 0.01 2.70 0.37
N CYS A 44 1.35 2.87 0.25
CA CYS A 44 1.97 4.20 0.27
C CYS A 44 2.06 4.86 -1.11
N VAL A 45 1.96 4.09 -2.21
CA VAL A 45 1.96 4.61 -3.59
C VAL A 45 0.55 4.65 -4.17
N LEU A 46 -0.18 3.54 -4.12
CA LEU A 46 -1.54 3.48 -4.66
C LEU A 46 -2.62 3.90 -3.65
N GLY A 47 -2.24 4.19 -2.42
CA GLY A 47 -3.17 4.59 -1.38
C GLY A 47 -4.24 3.55 -1.04
N LEU A 48 -4.02 2.26 -1.32
CA LEU A 48 -5.00 1.21 -1.07
C LEU A 48 -5.22 0.96 0.42
N ARG A 49 -6.44 0.60 0.79
CA ARG A 49 -6.73 0.13 2.15
C ARG A 49 -6.15 -1.26 2.36
N VAL A 50 -5.71 -1.56 3.59
CA VAL A 50 -5.20 -2.90 3.93
C VAL A 50 -6.22 -4.00 3.66
N SER A 51 -7.52 -3.73 3.88
CA SER A 51 -8.60 -4.67 3.55
C SER A 51 -8.68 -4.96 2.05
N ASP A 52 -8.41 -3.96 1.20
CA ASP A 52 -8.39 -4.16 -0.24
C ASP A 52 -7.13 -4.93 -0.64
N ILE A 53 -5.96 -4.56 -0.11
CA ILE A 53 -4.66 -5.19 -0.42
C ILE A 53 -4.68 -6.69 -0.11
N LYS A 54 -5.13 -7.09 1.10
CA LYS A 54 -5.11 -8.50 1.51
C LYS A 54 -6.07 -9.38 0.72
N ASN A 55 -7.09 -8.79 0.10
CA ASN A 55 -8.08 -9.48 -0.73
C ASN A 55 -7.77 -9.43 -2.23
N LEU A 56 -6.64 -8.83 -2.64
CA LEU A 56 -6.23 -8.84 -4.05
C LEU A 56 -6.01 -10.28 -4.53
N ASN A 57 -6.56 -10.57 -5.70
CA ASN A 57 -6.35 -11.81 -6.42
C ASN A 57 -5.59 -11.56 -7.73
N PHE A 58 -5.14 -12.64 -8.39
CA PHE A 58 -4.38 -12.52 -9.63
C PHE A 58 -5.16 -11.80 -10.73
N GLY A 59 -6.48 -11.98 -10.81
CA GLY A 59 -7.33 -11.33 -11.81
C GLY A 59 -7.50 -9.81 -11.62
N ASN A 60 -7.06 -9.26 -10.48
CA ASN A 60 -7.07 -7.81 -10.29
C ASN A 60 -5.95 -7.09 -11.06
N PHE A 61 -4.90 -7.80 -11.47
CA PHE A 61 -3.72 -7.25 -12.12
C PHE A 61 -3.77 -7.47 -13.63
N ASP A 62 -3.90 -6.39 -14.38
CA ASP A 62 -3.67 -6.35 -15.81
C ASP A 62 -2.22 -5.94 -16.06
N TRP A 63 -1.35 -6.93 -16.22
CA TRP A 63 0.09 -6.74 -16.40
C TRP A 63 0.45 -6.10 -17.74
N GLU A 64 -0.34 -6.38 -18.78
CA GLU A 64 -0.13 -5.86 -20.13
C GLU A 64 -0.42 -4.37 -20.20
N ASN A 65 -1.58 -3.96 -19.65
CA ASN A 65 -1.99 -2.55 -19.64
C ASN A 65 -1.48 -1.79 -18.40
N LYS A 66 -0.73 -2.47 -17.51
CA LYS A 66 -0.21 -1.91 -16.26
C LYS A 66 -1.31 -1.25 -15.43
N GLN A 67 -2.35 -2.01 -15.12
CA GLN A 67 -3.50 -1.55 -14.35
C GLN A 67 -3.81 -2.50 -13.20
N LEU A 68 -4.36 -1.93 -12.14
CA LEU A 68 -4.91 -2.65 -11.00
C LEU A 68 -6.39 -2.31 -10.88
N SER A 69 -7.27 -3.31 -11.02
CA SER A 69 -8.72 -3.14 -10.95
C SER A 69 -9.32 -4.01 -9.83
N LEU A 70 -10.11 -3.41 -8.97
CA LEU A 70 -10.74 -4.10 -7.84
C LEU A 70 -12.09 -3.47 -7.48
N VAL A 71 -12.90 -4.23 -6.74
CA VAL A 71 -14.06 -3.67 -6.03
C VAL A 71 -13.64 -3.44 -4.58
N GLN A 72 -13.71 -2.19 -4.12
CA GLN A 72 -13.27 -1.84 -2.77
C GLN A 72 -14.14 -2.52 -1.70
N HIS A 73 -13.50 -3.19 -0.74
CA HIS A 73 -14.19 -3.97 0.30
C HIS A 73 -15.13 -3.11 1.17
N LYS A 74 -14.74 -1.88 1.49
CA LYS A 74 -15.52 -1.00 2.40
C LYS A 74 -16.66 -0.26 1.71
N THR A 75 -16.48 0.15 0.46
CA THR A 75 -17.41 1.04 -0.26
C THR A 75 -18.18 0.32 -1.35
N HIS A 76 -17.79 -0.91 -1.69
CA HIS A 76 -18.32 -1.73 -2.79
C HIS A 76 -18.29 -1.04 -4.16
N LYS A 77 -17.41 -0.03 -4.32
CA LYS A 77 -17.23 0.72 -5.56
C LYS A 77 -16.09 0.13 -6.37
N PRO A 78 -16.21 0.06 -7.71
CA PRO A 78 -15.10 -0.29 -8.57
C PRO A 78 -14.03 0.78 -8.51
N LEU A 79 -12.77 0.35 -8.57
CA LEU A 79 -11.59 1.22 -8.60
C LEU A 79 -10.60 0.64 -9.58
N THR A 80 -10.17 1.44 -10.56
CA THR A 80 -9.08 1.09 -11.47
C THR A 80 -8.00 2.14 -11.35
N LEU A 81 -6.77 1.70 -11.07
CA LEU A 81 -5.60 2.54 -10.91
C LEU A 81 -4.49 2.10 -11.87
N PRO A 82 -3.71 3.04 -12.42
CA PRO A 82 -2.45 2.69 -13.05
C PRO A 82 -1.53 1.99 -12.05
N LEU A 83 -0.80 0.98 -12.51
CA LEU A 83 0.17 0.23 -11.72
C LEU A 83 1.58 0.69 -12.11
N PRO A 84 2.25 1.52 -11.29
CA PRO A 84 3.64 1.91 -11.54
C PRO A 84 4.55 0.68 -11.57
N ASP A 85 5.55 0.67 -12.46
CA ASP A 85 6.42 -0.48 -12.71
C ASP A 85 7.06 -1.00 -11.43
N ALA A 86 7.59 -0.12 -10.59
CA ALA A 86 8.22 -0.51 -9.33
C ALA A 86 7.26 -1.23 -8.36
N VAL A 87 5.99 -0.82 -8.32
CA VAL A 87 4.96 -1.50 -7.51
C VAL A 87 4.62 -2.85 -8.14
N GLY A 88 4.44 -2.88 -9.46
CA GLY A 88 4.17 -4.12 -10.20
C GLY A 88 5.28 -5.15 -10.02
N TRP A 89 6.54 -4.74 -10.17
CA TRP A 89 7.69 -5.63 -9.98
C TRP A 89 7.81 -6.15 -8.54
N ALA A 90 7.52 -5.34 -7.54
CA ALA A 90 7.51 -5.80 -6.15
C ALA A 90 6.45 -6.91 -5.92
N VAL A 91 5.27 -6.77 -6.52
CA VAL A 91 4.23 -7.80 -6.47
C VAL A 91 4.66 -9.07 -7.22
N ILE A 92 5.24 -8.92 -8.41
CA ILE A 92 5.75 -10.05 -9.22
C ILE A 92 6.86 -10.78 -8.47
N ASP A 93 7.81 -10.05 -7.86
CA ASP A 93 8.90 -10.67 -7.08
C ASP A 93 8.34 -11.48 -5.91
N TYR A 94 7.34 -10.95 -5.21
CA TYR A 94 6.67 -11.72 -4.17
C TYR A 94 5.99 -12.96 -4.73
N ILE A 95 5.21 -12.85 -5.81
CA ILE A 95 4.50 -13.99 -6.42
C ILE A 95 5.48 -15.09 -6.86
N LYS A 96 6.57 -14.73 -7.52
CA LYS A 96 7.54 -15.68 -8.06
C LYS A 96 8.45 -16.28 -6.99
N ASN A 97 8.93 -15.45 -6.07
CA ASN A 97 10.07 -15.75 -5.21
C ASN A 97 9.75 -15.77 -3.70
N GLY A 98 8.54 -15.35 -3.30
CA GLY A 98 8.17 -15.24 -1.88
C GLY A 98 6.87 -15.95 -1.51
N ARG A 99 5.92 -16.08 -2.42
CA ARG A 99 4.59 -16.62 -2.12
C ARG A 99 4.66 -18.12 -1.81
N PRO A 100 4.06 -18.58 -0.70
CA PRO A 100 3.95 -20.00 -0.39
C PRO A 100 3.26 -20.78 -1.52
N LYS A 101 3.85 -21.90 -1.93
CA LYS A 101 3.33 -22.75 -3.03
C LYS A 101 2.44 -23.90 -2.54
N TYR A 102 2.35 -24.06 -1.21
CA TYR A 102 1.65 -25.20 -0.60
C TYR A 102 0.15 -24.97 -0.40
N PHE A 103 -0.34 -23.79 -0.76
CA PHE A 103 -1.75 -23.43 -0.63
C PHE A 103 -2.26 -22.90 -1.97
N GLU A 104 -3.24 -23.60 -2.54
CA GLU A 104 -3.91 -23.15 -3.77
C GLU A 104 -4.92 -22.05 -3.42
N SER A 105 -4.73 -20.88 -3.98
CA SER A 105 -5.60 -19.73 -3.79
C SER A 105 -5.37 -18.71 -4.90
N ASP A 106 -6.44 -18.09 -5.36
CA ASP A 106 -6.39 -16.96 -6.28
C ASP A 106 -5.94 -15.67 -5.58
N VAL A 107 -5.97 -15.63 -4.24
CA VAL A 107 -5.50 -14.49 -3.45
C VAL A 107 -3.98 -14.39 -3.55
N VAL A 108 -3.49 -13.18 -3.84
CA VAL A 108 -2.05 -12.94 -4.02
C VAL A 108 -1.30 -13.04 -2.70
N PHE A 109 -1.79 -12.35 -1.65
CA PHE A 109 -1.07 -12.25 -0.38
C PHE A 109 -1.53 -13.29 0.63
N LEU A 110 -0.61 -14.18 1.01
CA LEU A 110 -0.86 -15.27 1.94
C LEU A 110 -0.10 -15.08 3.25
N LYS A 111 -0.53 -15.81 4.30
CA LYS A 111 0.25 -15.98 5.52
C LYS A 111 1.55 -16.73 5.22
N HIS A 112 2.58 -16.47 6.02
CA HIS A 112 3.86 -17.18 5.95
C HIS A 112 4.04 -18.13 7.14
N MET A 113 2.93 -18.54 7.71
CA MET A 113 2.84 -19.59 8.74
C MET A 113 1.76 -20.59 8.33
N PRO A 114 1.93 -21.88 8.62
CA PRO A 114 0.89 -22.87 8.35
C PRO A 114 -0.46 -22.45 8.96
N PRO A 115 -1.57 -22.68 8.25
CA PRO A 115 -1.72 -23.42 6.98
C PRO A 115 -1.42 -22.61 5.71
N PHE A 116 -0.79 -21.43 5.75
CA PHE A 116 -0.46 -20.53 4.61
C PHE A 116 -1.67 -19.99 3.86
N ASP A 117 -2.80 -19.95 4.50
CA ASP A 117 -4.08 -19.46 4.01
C ASP A 117 -4.06 -17.91 3.76
N PRO A 118 -5.10 -17.35 3.14
CA PRO A 118 -5.24 -15.91 2.97
C PRO A 118 -5.20 -15.15 4.30
N ILE A 119 -4.67 -13.92 4.25
CA ILE A 119 -4.58 -13.05 5.42
C ILE A 119 -5.99 -12.62 5.87
N SER A 120 -6.33 -12.91 7.11
CA SER A 120 -7.63 -12.59 7.72
C SER A 120 -7.64 -11.22 8.41
N ASP A 121 -8.81 -10.81 8.92
CA ASP A 121 -8.93 -9.57 9.71
C ASP A 121 -8.23 -9.67 11.07
N ASN A 122 -8.07 -10.90 11.58
CA ASN A 122 -7.41 -11.15 12.85
C ASN A 122 -5.87 -11.17 12.75
N ASP A 123 -5.33 -11.15 11.53
CA ASP A 123 -3.89 -11.06 11.31
C ASP A 123 -3.43 -9.61 11.46
N HIS A 124 -2.71 -9.33 12.51
CA HIS A 124 -2.28 -8.00 12.93
C HIS A 124 -1.18 -7.42 12.01
N LEU A 125 -1.51 -7.12 10.74
CA LEU A 125 -0.58 -6.56 9.76
C LEU A 125 0.03 -5.22 10.21
N GLU A 126 -0.66 -4.46 11.04
CA GLU A 126 -0.13 -3.21 11.63
C GLU A 126 1.16 -3.46 12.41
N GLN A 127 1.31 -4.61 13.03
CA GLN A 127 2.55 -4.98 13.76
C GLN A 127 3.75 -5.07 12.81
N ARG A 128 3.52 -5.38 11.53
CA ARG A 128 4.59 -5.40 10.51
C ARG A 128 5.14 -4.00 10.27
N ILE A 129 4.26 -2.99 10.21
CA ILE A 129 4.69 -1.58 10.07
C ILE A 129 5.51 -1.17 11.29
N VAL A 130 5.03 -1.48 12.50
CA VAL A 130 5.77 -1.18 13.75
C VAL A 130 7.12 -1.87 13.78
N LEU A 131 7.21 -3.13 13.34
CA LEU A 131 8.48 -3.86 13.23
C LEU A 131 9.48 -3.12 12.34
N TYR A 132 9.04 -2.69 11.14
CA TYR A 132 9.93 -1.99 10.20
C TYR A 132 10.26 -0.57 10.64
N MET A 133 9.35 0.13 11.35
CA MET A 133 9.68 1.38 12.03
C MET A 133 10.84 1.20 13.01
N ASN A 134 10.73 0.22 13.89
CA ASN A 134 11.76 -0.05 14.89
C ASN A 134 13.09 -0.42 14.24
N LYS A 135 13.08 -1.26 13.21
CA LYS A 135 14.29 -1.60 12.44
C LYS A 135 14.92 -0.39 11.75
N ALA A 136 14.11 0.57 11.30
CA ALA A 136 14.55 1.81 10.67
C ALA A 136 14.96 2.90 11.69
N GLY A 137 14.87 2.64 12.99
CA GLY A 137 15.15 3.63 14.03
C GLY A 137 14.14 4.78 14.09
N ILE A 138 12.93 4.57 13.56
CA ILE A 138 11.86 5.58 13.54
C ILE A 138 11.11 5.51 14.87
N ARG A 139 11.15 6.60 15.64
CA ARG A 139 10.42 6.69 16.91
C ARG A 139 8.91 6.77 16.66
N ARG A 140 8.18 5.91 17.36
CA ARG A 140 6.72 5.94 17.36
C ARG A 140 6.22 7.10 18.22
N ASP A 141 5.36 7.93 17.66
CA ASP A 141 4.56 8.88 18.43
C ASP A 141 3.30 8.15 18.93
N GLU A 142 3.17 7.99 20.24
CA GLU A 142 2.06 7.26 20.85
C GLU A 142 0.68 7.89 20.57
N ASN A 143 0.67 9.18 20.23
CA ASN A 143 -0.55 9.92 19.89
C ASN A 143 -0.95 9.76 18.43
N LYS A 144 -0.11 9.10 17.60
CA LYS A 144 -0.33 8.91 16.16
C LYS A 144 -0.57 7.44 15.81
N HIS A 145 -1.46 7.22 14.84
CA HIS A 145 -1.62 5.91 14.25
C HIS A 145 -0.42 5.57 13.35
N SER A 146 0.17 4.39 13.55
CA SER A 146 1.32 3.90 12.78
C SER A 146 1.00 2.56 12.14
N GLY A 147 0.08 2.53 11.19
CA GLY A 147 -0.30 1.31 10.48
C GLY A 147 -0.53 1.60 9.00
N PHE A 148 -1.08 0.64 8.27
CA PHE A 148 -1.41 0.80 6.84
C PHE A 148 -2.29 2.01 6.55
N HIS A 149 -3.18 2.36 7.48
CA HIS A 149 -4.04 3.54 7.32
C HIS A 149 -3.24 4.84 7.27
N SER A 150 -2.17 4.96 8.08
CA SER A 150 -1.28 6.13 8.04
C SER A 150 -0.46 6.21 6.76
N LEU A 151 -0.06 5.07 6.17
CA LEU A 151 0.62 5.04 4.87
C LEU A 151 -0.28 5.58 3.75
N ARG A 152 -1.53 5.17 3.75
CA ARG A 152 -2.53 5.69 2.81
C ARG A 152 -2.79 7.19 2.99
N HIS A 153 -2.87 7.70 4.23
CA HIS A 153 -2.96 9.13 4.48
C HIS A 153 -1.74 9.89 3.97
N SER A 154 -0.56 9.30 4.12
CA SER A 154 0.68 9.88 3.60
C SER A 154 0.67 9.95 2.07
N ALA A 155 0.16 8.92 1.38
CA ALA A 155 -0.01 8.97 -0.07
C ALA A 155 -0.88 10.16 -0.50
N GLY A 156 -2.03 10.36 0.16
CA GLY A 156 -2.90 11.50 -0.12
C GLY A 156 -2.25 12.86 0.16
N SER A 157 -1.49 12.98 1.26
CA SER A 157 -0.77 14.21 1.60
C SER A 157 0.33 14.51 0.59
N MET A 158 1.14 13.51 0.22
CA MET A 158 2.21 13.67 -0.76
C MET A 158 1.66 14.06 -2.14
N LEU A 159 0.54 13.46 -2.57
CA LEU A 159 -0.12 13.86 -3.82
C LEU A 159 -0.58 15.32 -3.77
N LEU A 160 -1.12 15.76 -2.62
CA LEU A 160 -1.52 17.16 -2.43
C LEU A 160 -0.32 18.10 -2.49
N ASP A 161 0.78 17.76 -1.82
CA ASP A 161 2.02 18.53 -1.83
C ASP A 161 2.65 18.63 -3.22
N MET A 162 2.44 17.61 -4.07
CA MET A 162 2.83 17.59 -5.47
C MET A 162 1.90 18.41 -6.40
N GLY A 163 0.86 19.01 -5.85
CA GLY A 163 -0.11 19.80 -6.60
C GLY A 163 -1.18 18.99 -7.32
N THR A 164 -1.34 17.70 -7.00
CA THR A 164 -2.41 16.87 -7.56
C THR A 164 -3.78 17.44 -7.17
N PRO A 165 -4.70 17.67 -8.11
CA PRO A 165 -6.02 18.21 -7.81
C PRO A 165 -6.81 17.31 -6.84
N LEU A 166 -7.53 17.91 -5.88
CA LEU A 166 -8.32 17.17 -4.89
C LEU A 166 -9.28 16.13 -5.50
N PRO A 167 -9.99 16.38 -6.61
CA PRO A 167 -10.82 15.35 -7.26
C PRO A 167 -10.01 14.11 -7.66
N VAL A 168 -8.78 14.28 -8.15
CA VAL A 168 -7.88 13.18 -8.51
C VAL A 168 -7.48 12.39 -7.27
N ILE A 169 -7.08 13.07 -6.19
CA ILE A 169 -6.73 12.44 -4.92
C ILE A 169 -7.91 11.66 -4.36
N THR A 170 -9.11 12.23 -4.38
CA THR A 170 -10.32 11.55 -3.89
C THR A 170 -10.67 10.32 -4.71
N THR A 171 -10.41 10.33 -6.01
CA THR A 171 -10.57 9.15 -6.88
C THR A 171 -9.54 8.08 -6.55
N ILE A 172 -8.25 8.41 -6.45
CA ILE A 172 -7.18 7.48 -6.05
C ILE A 172 -7.51 6.83 -4.70
N LEU A 173 -7.95 7.65 -3.75
CA LEU A 173 -8.34 7.16 -2.44
C LEU A 173 -9.75 6.53 -2.42
N GLY A 174 -10.44 6.42 -3.56
CA GLY A 174 -11.75 5.77 -3.66
C GLY A 174 -12.83 6.42 -2.79
N HIS A 175 -12.89 7.76 -2.78
CA HIS A 175 -13.87 8.52 -2.02
C HIS A 175 -14.94 9.21 -2.89
N SER A 176 -14.80 9.19 -4.21
CA SER A 176 -15.70 9.91 -5.13
C SER A 176 -16.17 9.07 -6.31
N ASP A 177 -17.31 9.47 -6.87
CA ASP A 177 -17.87 8.99 -8.14
C ASP A 177 -17.43 9.89 -9.32
N ILE A 178 -16.35 10.68 -9.16
CA ILE A 178 -15.89 11.63 -10.15
C ILE A 178 -15.05 10.88 -11.19
N ASP A 179 -15.45 10.99 -12.44
CA ASP A 179 -14.68 10.49 -13.58
C ASP A 179 -13.45 11.39 -13.79
N VAL A 180 -12.28 10.88 -13.43
CA VAL A 180 -11.01 11.61 -13.55
C VAL A 180 -10.22 11.07 -14.73
N THR A 181 -9.73 11.97 -15.56
CA THR A 181 -8.95 11.64 -16.75
C THR A 181 -7.71 10.79 -16.37
N GLY A 182 -7.61 9.59 -16.90
CA GLY A 182 -6.58 8.59 -16.55
C GLY A 182 -5.13 9.05 -16.72
N ILE A 183 -4.89 10.13 -17.51
CA ILE A 183 -3.57 10.72 -17.74
C ILE A 183 -2.99 11.30 -16.44
N TYR A 184 -3.79 12.06 -15.67
CA TYR A 184 -3.34 12.64 -14.39
C TYR A 184 -3.02 11.53 -13.37
N LEU A 185 -3.89 10.51 -13.28
CA LEU A 185 -3.68 9.37 -12.39
C LEU A 185 -2.34 8.67 -12.66
N LYS A 186 -2.03 8.40 -13.93
CA LYS A 186 -0.80 7.70 -14.31
C LYS A 186 0.45 8.51 -13.98
N THR A 187 0.44 9.82 -14.29
CA THR A 187 1.58 10.71 -14.08
C THR A 187 1.85 10.91 -12.59
N ASP A 188 0.81 11.16 -11.81
CA ASP A 188 0.97 11.49 -10.39
C ASP A 188 1.34 10.27 -9.55
N LEU A 189 0.79 9.09 -9.85
CA LEU A 189 1.19 7.86 -9.18
C LEU A 189 2.62 7.44 -9.55
N LYS A 190 3.06 7.70 -10.78
CA LYS A 190 4.47 7.49 -11.18
C LYS A 190 5.40 8.39 -10.38
N LYS A 191 5.12 9.70 -10.31
CA LYS A 191 5.90 10.66 -9.51
C LYS A 191 5.93 10.27 -8.04
N LEU A 192 4.79 9.83 -7.48
CA LEU A 192 4.73 9.40 -6.10
C LEU A 192 5.60 8.18 -5.85
N ALA A 193 5.62 7.21 -6.75
CA ALA A 193 6.52 6.06 -6.67
C ALA A 193 7.99 6.51 -6.68
N GLU A 194 8.38 7.40 -7.58
CA GLU A 194 9.73 7.96 -7.67
C GLU A 194 10.14 8.74 -6.41
N CYS A 195 9.19 9.41 -5.75
CA CYS A 195 9.46 10.08 -4.47
C CYS A 195 9.72 9.11 -3.31
N VAL A 196 9.03 7.98 -3.28
CA VAL A 196 9.08 7.02 -2.16
C VAL A 196 10.20 6.00 -2.33
N LEU A 197 10.54 5.67 -3.58
CA LEU A 197 11.58 4.70 -3.92
C LEU A 197 12.95 5.37 -4.08
N THR A 198 14.00 4.59 -3.91
CA THR A 198 15.37 4.99 -4.23
C THR A 198 15.79 4.36 -5.55
N PRO A 199 16.84 4.87 -6.24
CA PRO A 199 17.36 4.23 -7.46
C PRO A 199 17.76 2.76 -7.28
N GLU A 200 18.12 2.37 -6.04
CA GLU A 200 18.45 0.99 -5.66
C GLU A 200 17.20 0.07 -5.63
N ASP A 201 16.01 0.66 -5.60
CA ASP A 201 14.73 -0.07 -5.64
C ASP A 201 14.24 -0.32 -7.07
N ASP A 202 14.90 0.25 -8.09
CA ASP A 202 14.58 -0.03 -9.47
C ASP A 202 14.99 -1.48 -9.81
N TYR A 203 13.98 -2.31 -10.02
CA TYR A 203 14.17 -3.64 -10.57
C TYR A 203 14.54 -3.50 -12.05
N HIS A 204 15.83 -3.47 -12.34
CA HIS A 204 16.31 -3.74 -13.68
C HIS A 204 16.09 -5.23 -13.96
N ALA A 205 15.20 -5.51 -14.90
CA ALA A 205 14.95 -6.83 -15.46
C ALA A 205 16.21 -7.35 -16.18
#